data_17487fd460be444f3731bfa92a93be2b
#
_entry.id   17487fd460be444f3731bfa92a93be2b
#
_cell.length_a   1.000
_cell.length_b   1.000
_cell.length_c   1.000
_cell.angle_alpha   90.00
_cell.angle_beta   90.00
_cell.angle_gamma   90.00
#
_symmetry.space_group_name_H-M   'P 1'
#
loop_
_entity.id
_entity.type
_entity.pdbx_description
1 polymer ?
#
loop_
_entity_poly.entity_id
_entity_poly.type
_entity_poly.pdbx_seq_one_letter_code
_entity_poly.pdbx_strand_id
1 'polypeptide(L)'
;MGRPHEVVLLGKKFKLKSTHDDEYLAELAAYVTAQIGEVQRRGGTVSTLDAALLAALNIADEYHRLKREAEERLAAIGEKTQALLTALDEDNEAPVGSAAADAIEDPPDEVADEAELVAKADAGRR
;
A
#
# COMPACT_ATOMS: atom_id res chain seq x y z
N MET A 1 -11.19 17.97 -6.79
CA MET A 1 -11.05 18.79 -5.69
C MET A 1 -11.47 18.16 -4.42
N GLY A 2 -10.74 18.37 -3.41
CA GLY A 2 -11.04 17.78 -2.13
C GLY A 2 -12.22 18.42 -1.45
N ARG A 3 -12.97 17.65 -0.72
CA ARG A 3 -14.05 18.15 0.09
C ARG A 3 -13.70 17.93 1.55
N PRO A 4 -14.22 18.77 2.44
CA PRO A 4 -13.92 18.58 3.85
C PRO A 4 -14.68 17.37 4.39
N HIS A 5 -13.99 16.57 5.15
CA HIS A 5 -14.55 15.39 5.78
C HIS A 5 -14.12 15.37 7.23
N GLU A 6 -14.91 14.72 8.02
CA GLU A 6 -14.58 14.60 9.42
C GLU A 6 -14.42 13.13 9.77
N VAL A 7 -13.28 12.77 10.32
CA VAL A 7 -13.03 11.41 10.74
C VAL A 7 -12.69 11.41 12.21
N VAL A 8 -13.05 10.34 12.87
CA VAL A 8 -12.79 10.22 14.29
C VAL A 8 -11.75 9.12 14.51
N LEU A 9 -10.66 9.47 15.16
CA LEU A 9 -9.61 8.53 15.48
C LEU A 9 -9.33 8.61 16.96
N LEU A 10 -9.53 7.52 17.66
CA LEU A 10 -9.28 7.46 19.10
C LEU A 10 -10.05 8.53 19.85
N GLY A 11 -11.27 8.77 19.42
CA GLY A 11 -12.11 9.74 20.07
C GLY A 11 -11.85 11.17 19.68
N LYS A 12 -10.88 11.41 18.84
CA LYS A 12 -10.60 12.76 18.39
C LYS A 12 -11.13 12.97 16.99
N LYS A 13 -11.65 14.15 16.75
CA LYS A 13 -12.21 14.48 15.45
C LYS A 13 -11.20 15.24 14.64
N PHE A 14 -11.02 14.82 13.41
CA PHE A 14 -10.11 15.47 12.49
C PHE A 14 -10.87 15.89 11.25
N LYS A 15 -10.55 17.08 10.77
CA LYS A 15 -11.15 17.55 9.53
C LYS A 15 -10.13 17.42 8.44
N LEU A 16 -10.50 16.70 7.39
CA LEU A 16 -9.61 16.44 6.29
C LEU A 16 -10.22 16.90 5.00
N LYS A 17 -9.38 17.24 4.06
CA LYS A 17 -9.83 17.48 2.71
C LYS A 17 -9.41 16.28 1.88
N SER A 18 -10.35 15.70 1.20
CA SER A 18 -10.06 14.49 0.45
C SER A 18 -11.00 14.38 -0.72
N THR A 19 -10.55 13.72 -1.76
CA THR A 19 -11.41 13.40 -2.89
C THR A 19 -12.10 12.07 -2.70
N HIS A 20 -11.76 11.34 -1.67
CA HIS A 20 -12.43 10.08 -1.37
C HIS A 20 -13.76 10.34 -0.71
N ASP A 21 -14.63 9.35 -0.72
CA ASP A 21 -15.92 9.54 -0.11
C ASP A 21 -15.84 9.21 1.38
N ASP A 22 -16.93 9.50 2.07
CA ASP A 22 -16.96 9.33 3.50
C ASP A 22 -16.82 7.89 3.92
N GLU A 23 -17.39 7.00 3.15
CA GLU A 23 -17.35 5.59 3.49
C GLU A 23 -15.94 5.07 3.47
N TYR A 24 -15.19 5.44 2.45
CA TYR A 24 -13.81 5.02 2.34
C TYR A 24 -12.97 5.59 3.48
N LEU A 25 -13.19 6.86 3.81
CA LEU A 25 -12.44 7.46 4.90
C LEU A 25 -12.78 6.81 6.23
N ALA A 26 -14.02 6.41 6.41
CA ALA A 26 -14.40 5.70 7.63
C ALA A 26 -13.70 4.36 7.72
N GLU A 27 -13.55 3.68 6.60
CA GLU A 27 -12.82 2.42 6.60
C GLU A 27 -11.37 2.63 6.97
N LEU A 28 -10.76 3.66 6.44
CA LEU A 28 -9.39 3.94 6.78
C LEU A 28 -9.22 4.25 8.26
N ALA A 29 -10.15 5.04 8.79
CA ALA A 29 -10.08 5.39 10.20
C ALA A 29 -10.24 4.16 11.07
N ALA A 30 -11.14 3.27 10.68
CA ALA A 30 -11.34 2.05 11.44
C ALA A 30 -10.10 1.17 11.39
N TYR A 31 -9.47 1.10 10.26
CA TYR A 31 -8.27 0.28 10.13
C TYR A 31 -7.16 0.84 11.01
N VAL A 32 -6.95 2.14 10.97
CA VAL A 32 -5.91 2.76 11.78
C VAL A 32 -6.20 2.54 13.26
N THR A 33 -7.45 2.73 13.66
CA THR A 33 -7.82 2.54 15.06
C THR A 33 -7.54 1.12 15.50
N ALA A 34 -7.84 0.16 14.64
CA ALA A 34 -7.60 -1.23 14.99
C ALA A 34 -6.11 -1.51 15.14
N GLN A 35 -5.30 -0.92 14.28
CA GLN A 35 -3.86 -1.10 14.37
C GLN A 35 -3.30 -0.52 15.67
N ILE A 36 -3.80 0.64 16.05
CA ILE A 36 -3.34 1.25 17.28
C ILE A 36 -3.75 0.39 18.47
N GLY A 37 -4.98 -0.11 18.45
CA GLY A 37 -5.43 -0.98 19.52
C GLY A 37 -4.58 -2.24 19.63
N GLU A 38 -4.16 -2.76 18.51
CA GLU A 38 -3.33 -3.96 18.53
C GLU A 38 -2.00 -3.67 19.20
N VAL A 39 -1.39 -2.53 18.89
CA VAL A 39 -0.13 -2.18 19.51
C VAL A 39 -0.31 -2.02 21.02
N GLN A 40 -1.40 -1.38 21.41
CA GLN A 40 -1.64 -1.18 22.83
C GLN A 40 -1.82 -2.48 23.57
N ARG A 41 -2.50 -3.43 22.94
CA ARG A 41 -2.69 -4.71 23.60
C ARG A 41 -1.39 -5.45 23.77
N ARG A 42 -0.51 -5.35 22.79
CA ARG A 42 0.75 -6.07 22.89
C ARG A 42 1.77 -5.34 23.73
N GLY A 43 1.71 -4.03 23.69
CA GLY A 43 2.74 -3.25 24.32
C GLY A 43 2.55 -3.00 25.80
N GLY A 44 1.42 -3.36 26.34
CA GLY A 44 1.22 -3.14 27.75
C GLY A 44 0.96 -1.70 28.06
N THR A 45 1.93 -1.02 28.63
CA THR A 45 1.72 0.34 29.07
C THR A 45 2.29 1.34 28.09
N VAL A 46 2.05 1.14 26.83
CA VAL A 46 2.52 2.08 25.82
C VAL A 46 1.58 3.28 25.78
N SER A 47 2.15 4.48 25.69
CA SER A 47 1.33 5.67 25.61
C SER A 47 0.57 5.68 24.29
N THR A 48 -0.49 6.46 24.26
CA THR A 48 -1.29 6.53 23.06
C THR A 48 -0.48 7.08 21.89
N LEU A 49 0.35 8.07 22.15
CA LEU A 49 1.17 8.62 21.09
C LEU A 49 2.15 7.57 20.56
N ASP A 50 2.81 6.87 21.45
CA ASP A 50 3.74 5.85 21.01
C ASP A 50 3.03 4.74 20.27
N ALA A 51 1.85 4.36 20.74
CA ALA A 51 1.09 3.33 20.06
C ALA A 51 0.71 3.78 18.67
N ALA A 52 0.33 5.06 18.53
CA ALA A 52 -0.03 5.56 17.21
C ALA A 52 1.16 5.57 16.28
N LEU A 53 2.32 5.94 16.78
CA LEU A 53 3.52 5.97 15.95
C LEU A 53 3.92 4.56 15.53
N LEU A 54 3.85 3.63 16.46
CA LEU A 54 4.20 2.27 16.12
C LEU A 54 3.19 1.67 15.15
N ALA A 55 1.91 2.00 15.34
CA ALA A 55 0.91 1.52 14.40
C ALA A 55 1.16 2.08 13.01
N ALA A 56 1.56 3.35 12.94
CA ALA A 56 1.86 3.93 11.65
C ALA A 56 3.02 3.21 10.99
N LEU A 57 4.02 2.85 11.76
CA LEU A 57 5.14 2.11 11.20
C LEU A 57 4.71 0.74 10.71
N ASN A 58 3.84 0.08 11.47
CA ASN A 58 3.34 -1.22 11.05
C ASN A 58 2.56 -1.12 9.75
N ILE A 59 1.74 -0.09 9.64
CA ILE A 59 0.95 0.10 8.43
C ILE A 59 1.87 0.38 7.25
N ALA A 60 2.86 1.21 7.46
CA ALA A 60 3.79 1.52 6.38
C ALA A 60 4.57 0.28 5.96
N ASP A 61 4.95 -0.53 6.92
CA ASP A 61 5.68 -1.75 6.61
C ASP A 61 4.81 -2.70 5.81
N GLU A 62 3.55 -2.83 6.21
CA GLU A 62 2.64 -3.70 5.50
C GLU A 62 2.41 -3.19 4.08
N TYR A 63 2.23 -1.89 3.94
CA TYR A 63 2.04 -1.32 2.62
C TYR A 63 3.26 -1.60 1.73
N HIS A 64 4.45 -1.39 2.28
CA HIS A 64 5.65 -1.59 1.50
C HIS A 64 5.82 -3.05 1.09
N ARG A 65 5.49 -3.94 2.01
CA ARG A 65 5.59 -5.35 1.72
C ARG A 65 4.60 -5.78 0.63
N LEU A 66 3.36 -5.30 0.74
CA LEU A 66 2.37 -5.62 -0.27
C LEU A 66 2.75 -5.05 -1.62
N LYS A 67 3.32 -3.86 -1.62
CA LYS A 67 3.75 -3.26 -2.87
C LYS A 67 4.85 -4.08 -3.52
N ARG A 68 5.78 -4.55 -2.72
CA ARG A 68 6.86 -5.36 -3.25
C ARG A 68 6.33 -6.67 -3.81
N GLU A 69 5.40 -7.28 -3.10
CA GLU A 69 4.80 -8.51 -3.61
C GLU A 69 4.06 -8.27 -4.91
N ALA A 70 3.37 -7.15 -5.01
CA ALA A 70 2.67 -6.84 -6.24
C ALA A 70 3.65 -6.64 -7.39
N GLU A 71 4.76 -5.98 -7.11
CA GLU A 71 5.76 -5.77 -8.14
C GLU A 71 6.37 -7.08 -8.58
N GLU A 72 6.60 -7.97 -7.63
CA GLU A 72 7.14 -9.27 -7.98
C GLU A 72 6.17 -10.07 -8.82
N ARG A 73 4.90 -9.99 -8.50
CA ARG A 73 3.90 -10.67 -9.31
C ARG A 73 3.84 -10.09 -10.71
N LEU A 74 3.90 -8.77 -10.81
CA LEU A 74 3.89 -8.15 -12.12
C LEU A 74 5.12 -8.53 -12.92
N ALA A 75 6.26 -8.60 -12.27
CA ALA A 75 7.47 -9.01 -12.95
C ALA A 75 7.36 -10.45 -13.46
N ALA A 76 6.79 -11.32 -12.63
CA ALA A 76 6.61 -12.71 -13.03
C ALA A 76 5.66 -12.80 -14.22
N ILE A 77 4.59 -12.02 -14.20
CA ILE A 77 3.67 -12.00 -15.31
C ILE A 77 4.36 -11.49 -16.55
N GLY A 78 5.18 -10.45 -16.40
CA GLY A 78 5.91 -9.92 -17.53
C GLY A 78 6.84 -10.94 -18.13
N GLU A 79 7.52 -11.70 -17.28
CA GLU A 79 8.41 -12.73 -17.80
C GLU A 79 7.64 -13.80 -18.54
N LYS A 80 6.51 -14.20 -18.03
CA LYS A 80 5.71 -15.19 -18.70
C LYS A 80 5.17 -14.67 -20.02
N THR A 81 4.77 -13.41 -20.02
CA THR A 81 4.30 -12.81 -21.25
C THR A 81 5.40 -12.76 -22.28
N GLN A 82 6.59 -12.42 -21.86
CA GLN A 82 7.72 -12.37 -22.76
C GLN A 82 8.02 -13.75 -23.32
N ALA A 83 7.97 -14.76 -22.49
CA ALA A 83 8.20 -16.11 -22.94
C ALA A 83 7.15 -16.53 -23.97
N LEU A 84 5.91 -16.18 -23.72
CA LEU A 84 4.86 -16.50 -24.67
C LEU A 84 5.06 -15.77 -25.99
N LEU A 85 5.45 -14.50 -25.91
CA LEU A 85 5.69 -13.75 -27.11
C LEU A 85 6.82 -14.38 -27.94
N THR A 86 7.85 -14.78 -27.27
CA THR A 86 8.96 -15.41 -27.97
C THR A 86 8.51 -16.70 -28.64
N ALA A 87 7.71 -17.48 -27.92
CA ALA A 87 7.23 -18.73 -28.48
C ALA A 87 6.33 -18.48 -29.67
N LEU A 88 5.50 -17.46 -29.58
CA LEU A 88 4.62 -17.14 -30.69
C LEU A 88 5.39 -16.62 -31.89
N ASP A 89 6.40 -15.84 -31.64
CA ASP A 89 7.20 -15.33 -32.73
C ASP A 89 7.88 -16.44 -33.50
N GLU A 90 8.28 -17.46 -32.79
CA GLU A 90 8.91 -18.56 -33.45
C GLU A 90 7.96 -19.30 -34.37
N ASP A 91 6.72 -19.45 -33.90
CA ASP A 91 5.75 -20.18 -34.71
C ASP A 91 5.07 -19.27 -35.70
N ASN A 92 4.84 -18.04 -35.34
CA ASN A 92 3.98 -17.22 -36.11
C ASN A 92 4.33 -15.84 -35.86
N GLU A 93 4.42 -15.01 -36.70
CA GLU A 93 4.81 -13.70 -36.39
C GLU A 93 3.71 -12.81 -36.03
N ALA A 94 2.62 -13.23 -35.58
CA ALA A 94 1.54 -12.37 -35.21
C ALA A 94 1.91 -11.53 -34.06
N PRO A 95 1.91 -10.27 -34.17
CA PRO A 95 2.35 -9.42 -33.09
C PRO A 95 1.23 -9.11 -32.12
N VAL A 96 0.72 -10.06 -31.51
CA VAL A 96 -0.33 -9.86 -30.58
C VAL A 96 0.13 -9.30 -29.27
N GLY A 97 1.36 -9.45 -29.00
CA GLY A 97 1.83 -9.17 -27.69
C GLY A 97 1.98 -7.73 -27.34
N SER A 98 1.99 -6.85 -28.31
CA SER A 98 2.20 -5.48 -27.94
C SER A 98 1.09 -4.95 -27.07
N ALA A 99 -0.11 -5.40 -27.28
CA ALA A 99 -1.21 -4.96 -26.45
C ALA A 99 -1.04 -5.46 -25.03
N ALA A 100 -0.56 -6.67 -24.90
CA ALA A 100 -0.36 -7.21 -23.58
C ALA A 100 0.74 -6.47 -22.83
N ALA A 101 1.74 -6.06 -23.55
CA ALA A 101 2.80 -5.33 -22.91
C ALA A 101 2.32 -4.00 -22.38
N ASP A 102 1.45 -3.37 -23.12
CA ASP A 102 0.91 -2.12 -22.66
C ASP A 102 0.12 -2.28 -21.41
N ALA A 103 -0.59 -3.35 -21.29
CA ALA A 103 -1.44 -3.54 -20.16
C ALA A 103 -0.65 -3.72 -18.89
N ILE A 104 0.57 -4.13 -19.00
CA ILE A 104 1.34 -4.41 -17.85
C ILE A 104 2.03 -3.25 -17.23
N GLU A 105 2.21 -2.18 -17.95
CA GLU A 105 2.93 -1.16 -17.37
C GLU A 105 2.13 -0.17 -16.73
N ASP A 106 1.94 -0.02 -15.58
CA ASP A 106 1.35 1.02 -14.92
C ASP A 106 1.51 0.91 -13.48
N PRO A 107 2.56 0.70 -12.94
CA PRO A 107 2.72 0.59 -11.53
C PRO A 107 2.84 1.95 -10.93
N PRO A 108 2.12 2.18 -9.97
CA PRO A 108 2.16 3.42 -9.24
C PRO A 108 3.27 3.41 -8.25
N ASP A 109 4.43 3.58 -8.64
CA ASP A 109 5.50 3.47 -7.73
C ASP A 109 5.86 4.63 -6.94
N GLU A 110 5.44 5.77 -7.28
CA GLU A 110 5.95 6.92 -6.64
C GLU A 110 5.74 6.98 -5.19
N VAL A 111 4.77 6.26 -4.71
CA VAL A 111 4.42 6.37 -3.31
C VAL A 111 5.27 5.54 -2.40
N ALA A 112 5.97 4.62 -2.94
CA ALA A 112 6.65 3.66 -2.13
C ALA A 112 7.83 4.19 -1.36
N ASP A 113 8.43 5.22 -1.87
CA ASP A 113 9.65 5.69 -1.25
C ASP A 113 9.46 6.19 0.15
N GLU A 114 8.38 6.88 0.37
CA GLU A 114 8.15 7.41 1.70
C GLU A 114 7.84 6.33 2.68
N ALA A 115 7.09 5.35 2.26
CA ALA A 115 6.76 4.27 3.15
C ALA A 115 8.00 3.49 3.54
N GLU A 116 8.93 3.41 2.64
CA GLU A 116 10.12 2.66 2.92
C GLU A 116 10.91 3.28 4.07
N LEU A 117 11.01 4.59 4.10
CA LEU A 117 11.72 5.25 5.16
C LEU A 117 11.11 4.97 6.51
N VAL A 118 9.81 4.99 6.57
CA VAL A 118 9.13 4.77 7.82
C VAL A 118 9.32 3.35 8.29
N ALA A 119 9.25 2.41 7.41
CA ALA A 119 9.41 1.03 7.78
C ALA A 119 10.79 0.76 8.35
N LYS A 120 11.79 1.37 7.78
CA LYS A 120 13.12 1.16 8.30
C LYS A 120 13.29 1.75 9.66
N ALA A 121 12.69 2.88 9.91
CA ALA A 121 12.76 3.48 11.21
C ALA A 121 12.15 2.57 12.24
N ASP A 122 11.08 1.90 11.88
CA ASP A 122 10.46 1.01 12.82
C ASP A 122 11.37 -0.13 13.19
N ALA A 123 12.01 -0.69 12.22
CA ALA A 123 12.89 -1.81 12.49
C ALA A 123 13.96 -1.42 13.48
N GLY A 124 14.43 -0.23 13.40
CA GLY A 124 15.46 0.15 14.30
C GLY A 124 14.99 0.42 15.71
N ARG A 125 13.71 0.58 15.91
CA ARG A 125 13.22 0.94 17.16
C ARG A 125 12.89 -0.16 18.03
N ARG A 126 12.72 -1.29 17.57
CA ARG A 126 12.32 -2.36 18.37
C ARG A 126 13.42 -2.96 18.98
#